data_22a2a7612700320c6f8c0512a50ee020
#
_entry.id   22a2a7612700320c6f8c0512a50ee020
#
_cell.length_a   1.000
_cell.length_b   1.000
_cell.length_c   1.000
_cell.angle_alpha   90.00
_cell.angle_beta   90.00
_cell.angle_gamma   90.00
#
_symmetry.space_group_name_H-M   'P 1'
#
loop_
_entity.id
_entity.type
_entity.pdbx_description
1 polymer ?
#
loop_
_entity_poly.entity_id
_entity_poly.type
_entity_poly.pdbx_seq_one_letter_code
_entity_poly.pdbx_strand_id
1 'polypeptide(L)'
;MVRNDDFYLRKWVEYYGREFGRENLYIFFDGRDQDVPDFCEGTHASLEDKIQGQVVDMEKTRLSFLSEKAKELFSDGYNLVIGVDADEFVVVDPKLGIGLAEYLDKTEIKDSISGLGVDVGQKIGEEPDIDASRTFLSQRHYARLSTRYTKPSIIARPLRWGRGFHRVKGHNFHIAKDLYLFHFGYFDMGRIKARFDDHSRRQAGWTKHLKRRSETIRMVTTRKVREWDKWTTIARRTQTLVRPPYAWNKPSMFESVIIVRIPERFDNIV
;
A
#
# COMPACT_ATOMS: atom_id res chain seq x y z
N MET A 1 2.46 2.23 10.67
CA MET A 1 1.93 3.09 11.75
C MET A 1 0.47 3.42 11.44
N VAL A 2 -0.44 3.22 12.39
CA VAL A 2 -1.91 3.26 12.19
C VAL A 2 -2.57 4.09 13.30
N ARG A 3 -3.73 4.70 13.01
CA ARG A 3 -4.56 5.37 13.99
C ARG A 3 -6.05 5.18 13.67
N ASN A 4 -6.79 4.58 14.63
CA ASN A 4 -8.24 4.38 14.56
C ASN A 4 -8.71 3.82 13.20
N ASP A 5 -8.05 2.75 12.70
CA ASP A 5 -8.37 2.18 11.39
C ASP A 5 -8.34 0.64 11.40
N ASP A 6 -9.16 0.07 12.30
CA ASP A 6 -9.27 -1.39 12.50
C ASP A 6 -9.75 -2.12 11.23
N PHE A 7 -10.52 -1.43 10.40
CA PHE A 7 -11.06 -2.00 9.17
C PHE A 7 -9.96 -2.51 8.22
N TYR A 8 -8.94 -1.70 7.96
CA TYR A 8 -7.81 -2.14 7.12
C TYR A 8 -6.81 -2.96 7.93
N LEU A 9 -6.55 -2.55 9.18
CA LEU A 9 -5.56 -3.22 10.02
C LEU A 9 -5.87 -4.69 10.24
N ARG A 10 -7.15 -5.08 10.43
CA ARG A 10 -7.55 -6.48 10.55
C ARG A 10 -7.15 -7.28 9.30
N LYS A 11 -7.47 -6.79 8.11
CA LYS A 11 -7.10 -7.44 6.84
C LYS A 11 -5.59 -7.48 6.64
N TRP A 12 -4.90 -6.44 7.07
CA TRP A 12 -3.44 -6.35 7.03
C TRP A 12 -2.78 -7.42 7.90
N VAL A 13 -3.24 -7.58 9.14
CA VAL A 13 -2.75 -8.62 10.07
C VAL A 13 -3.08 -10.03 9.54
N GLU A 14 -4.29 -10.24 9.02
CA GLU A 14 -4.69 -11.51 8.42
C GLU A 14 -3.81 -11.88 7.21
N TYR A 15 -3.61 -10.95 6.31
CA TYR A 15 -2.83 -11.16 5.09
C TYR A 15 -1.34 -11.39 5.38
N TYR A 16 -0.69 -10.41 6.01
CA TYR A 16 0.75 -10.52 6.27
C TYR A 16 1.09 -11.55 7.33
N GLY A 17 0.19 -11.82 8.27
CA GLY A 17 0.34 -12.90 9.24
C GLY A 17 0.32 -14.28 8.59
N ARG A 18 -0.48 -14.47 7.53
CA ARG A 18 -0.47 -15.70 6.74
C ARG A 18 0.81 -15.85 5.90
N GLU A 19 1.33 -14.74 5.38
CA GLU A 19 2.53 -14.74 4.51
C GLU A 19 3.83 -14.91 5.30
N PHE A 20 3.94 -14.32 6.49
CA PHE A 20 5.22 -14.19 7.22
C PHE A 20 5.20 -14.71 8.66
N GLY A 21 4.05 -15.08 9.20
CA GLY A 21 3.86 -15.30 10.63
C GLY A 21 3.58 -13.99 11.38
N ARG A 22 2.73 -14.05 12.39
CA ARG A 22 2.32 -12.86 13.16
C ARG A 22 3.48 -12.26 13.97
N GLU A 23 4.40 -13.09 14.43
CA GLU A 23 5.62 -12.73 15.14
C GLU A 23 6.58 -11.87 14.32
N ASN A 24 6.37 -11.75 13.01
CA ASN A 24 7.14 -10.89 12.12
C ASN A 24 6.41 -9.61 11.74
N LEU A 25 5.27 -9.31 12.35
CA LEU A 25 4.49 -8.12 12.11
C LEU A 25 4.73 -7.05 13.19
N TYR A 26 5.15 -5.88 12.78
CA TYR A 26 5.43 -4.72 13.65
C TYR A 26 4.39 -3.63 13.39
N ILE A 27 3.54 -3.36 14.39
CA ILE A 27 2.42 -2.44 14.32
C ILE A 27 2.64 -1.30 15.31
N PHE A 28 2.71 -0.07 14.81
CA PHE A 28 2.91 1.12 15.61
C PHE A 28 1.61 1.94 15.62
N PHE A 29 1.00 2.11 16.78
CA PHE A 29 -0.20 2.90 16.95
C PHE A 29 0.18 4.37 17.22
N ASP A 30 -0.28 5.30 16.38
CA ASP A 30 0.00 6.73 16.49
C ASP A 30 -0.91 7.38 17.55
N GLY A 31 -0.47 7.37 18.79
CA GLY A 31 -1.15 7.89 19.98
C GLY A 31 -1.45 6.83 21.03
N ARG A 32 -1.18 7.15 22.28
CA ARG A 32 -1.46 6.30 23.45
C ARG A 32 -2.93 6.35 23.90
N ASP A 33 -3.74 7.12 23.21
CA ASP A 33 -5.17 7.34 23.44
C ASP A 33 -6.06 6.38 22.61
N GLN A 34 -5.55 5.22 22.26
CA GLN A 34 -6.25 4.14 21.57
C GLN A 34 -5.84 2.78 22.14
N ASP A 35 -6.69 1.78 21.97
CA ASP A 35 -6.42 0.42 22.41
C ASP A 35 -5.75 -0.38 21.28
N VAL A 36 -4.97 -1.39 21.66
CA VAL A 36 -4.47 -2.41 20.73
C VAL A 36 -5.57 -3.45 20.57
N PRO A 37 -6.15 -3.63 19.36
CA PRO A 37 -7.21 -4.60 19.16
C PRO A 37 -6.75 -6.05 19.38
N ASP A 38 -7.64 -6.92 19.90
CA ASP A 38 -7.37 -8.35 20.17
C ASP A 38 -6.85 -9.10 18.93
N PHE A 39 -7.30 -8.72 17.73
CA PHE A 39 -6.82 -9.35 16.50
C PHE A 39 -5.33 -9.08 16.21
N CYS A 40 -4.67 -8.20 16.96
CA CYS A 40 -3.21 -7.98 16.89
C CYS A 40 -2.43 -8.94 17.79
N GLU A 41 -3.09 -9.85 18.51
CA GLU A 41 -2.40 -10.84 19.34
C GLU A 41 -1.37 -11.64 18.51
N GLY A 42 -0.19 -11.87 19.10
CA GLY A 42 0.94 -12.53 18.44
C GLY A 42 1.77 -11.64 17.52
N THR A 43 1.45 -10.35 17.42
CA THR A 43 2.26 -9.35 16.68
C THR A 43 3.07 -8.48 17.65
N HIS A 44 4.07 -7.75 17.13
CA HIS A 44 4.77 -6.69 17.87
C HIS A 44 4.00 -5.38 17.74
N ALA A 45 2.98 -5.20 18.59
CA ALA A 45 2.15 -4.00 18.62
C ALA A 45 2.63 -3.05 19.73
N SER A 46 2.81 -1.77 19.42
CA SER A 46 3.19 -0.74 20.39
C SER A 46 2.39 0.55 20.23
N LEU A 47 2.10 1.21 21.36
CA LEU A 47 1.48 2.52 21.43
C LEU A 47 2.58 3.59 21.47
N GLU A 48 2.65 4.39 20.41
CA GLU A 48 3.64 5.45 20.27
C GLU A 48 3.06 6.82 20.67
N ASP A 49 3.91 7.79 20.91
CA ASP A 49 3.45 9.16 21.13
C ASP A 49 2.85 9.73 19.84
N LYS A 50 1.70 10.38 19.97
CA LYS A 50 0.97 10.95 18.84
C LYS A 50 1.80 11.98 18.11
N ILE A 51 2.01 11.74 16.81
CA ILE A 51 2.70 12.70 15.94
C ILE A 51 1.81 13.93 15.74
N GLN A 52 2.36 15.11 16.05
CA GLN A 52 1.64 16.40 15.95
C GLN A 52 2.31 17.30 14.91
N GLY A 53 1.54 18.26 14.38
CA GLY A 53 2.04 19.26 13.44
C GLY A 53 1.28 19.32 12.12
N GLN A 54 1.90 19.95 11.14
CA GLN A 54 1.37 19.99 9.77
C GLN A 54 1.57 18.63 9.08
N VAL A 55 0.63 18.24 8.20
CA VAL A 55 0.64 16.93 7.49
C VAL A 55 2.01 16.58 6.88
N VAL A 56 2.71 17.59 6.32
CA VAL A 56 4.03 17.38 5.70
C VAL A 56 5.11 17.01 6.71
N ASP A 57 5.10 17.64 7.89
CA ASP A 57 6.10 17.40 8.92
C ASP A 57 5.76 16.14 9.72
N MET A 58 4.47 15.90 10.00
CA MET A 58 4.00 14.62 10.56
C MET A 58 4.46 13.44 9.71
N GLU A 59 4.33 13.54 8.39
CA GLU A 59 4.73 12.49 7.47
C GLU A 59 6.26 12.28 7.43
N LYS A 60 7.06 13.34 7.56
CA LYS A 60 8.52 13.20 7.69
C LYS A 60 8.90 12.51 9.00
N THR A 61 8.28 12.90 10.11
CA THR A 61 8.51 12.29 11.42
C THR A 61 8.17 10.82 11.39
N ARG A 62 6.98 10.46 10.86
CA ARG A 62 6.53 9.09 10.68
C ARG A 62 7.53 8.24 9.90
N LEU A 63 7.95 8.71 8.73
CA LEU A 63 8.87 7.94 7.88
C LEU A 63 10.30 7.91 8.44
N SER A 64 10.71 8.90 9.22
CA SER A 64 11.99 8.85 9.95
C SER A 64 11.95 7.77 11.03
N PHE A 65 10.90 7.75 11.85
CA PHE A 65 10.66 6.73 12.86
C PHE A 65 10.64 5.32 12.25
N LEU A 66 9.83 5.09 11.22
CA LEU A 66 9.74 3.78 10.55
C LEU A 66 11.06 3.35 9.90
N SER A 67 11.87 4.29 9.41
CA SER A 67 13.19 3.97 8.86
C SER A 67 14.21 3.58 9.94
N GLU A 68 14.14 4.18 11.13
CA GLU A 68 14.98 3.74 12.27
C GLU A 68 14.52 2.38 12.78
N LYS A 69 13.20 2.10 12.87
CA LYS A 69 12.68 0.78 13.20
C LYS A 69 13.12 -0.29 12.21
N ALA A 70 13.09 0.02 10.91
CA ALA A 70 13.63 -0.90 9.90
C ALA A 70 15.13 -1.17 10.10
N LYS A 71 15.92 -0.16 10.49
CA LYS A 71 17.34 -0.33 10.81
C LYS A 71 17.55 -1.23 12.03
N GLU A 72 16.74 -1.08 13.08
CA GLU A 72 16.75 -1.95 14.25
C GLU A 72 16.50 -3.41 13.82
N LEU A 73 15.46 -3.67 13.03
CA LEU A 73 15.13 -5.00 12.52
C LEU A 73 16.30 -5.66 11.74
N PHE A 74 17.00 -4.90 10.89
CA PHE A 74 18.21 -5.43 10.25
C PHE A 74 19.31 -5.78 11.25
N SER A 75 19.45 -5.01 12.34
CA SER A 75 20.41 -5.32 13.40
C SER A 75 20.00 -6.57 14.18
N ASP A 76 18.71 -6.85 14.28
CA ASP A 76 18.13 -8.04 14.90
C ASP A 76 18.17 -9.28 14.00
N GLY A 77 18.73 -9.16 12.79
CA GLY A 77 18.99 -10.28 11.88
C GLY A 77 17.96 -10.49 10.76
N TYR A 78 16.99 -9.59 10.60
CA TYR A 78 16.08 -9.65 9.44
C TYR A 78 16.83 -9.37 8.13
N ASN A 79 16.54 -10.14 7.09
CA ASN A 79 17.14 -9.97 5.77
C ASN A 79 16.37 -9.02 4.87
N LEU A 80 15.06 -8.86 5.11
CA LEU A 80 14.15 -7.99 4.37
C LEU A 80 13.22 -7.26 5.34
N VAL A 81 12.87 -6.03 5.03
CA VAL A 81 11.82 -5.27 5.73
C VAL A 81 10.84 -4.69 4.70
N ILE A 82 9.55 -4.88 4.96
CA ILE A 82 8.47 -4.37 4.15
C ILE A 82 7.79 -3.21 4.89
N GLY A 83 7.88 -1.99 4.36
CA GLY A 83 7.21 -0.81 4.88
C GLY A 83 6.00 -0.44 4.02
N VAL A 84 4.79 -0.57 4.58
CA VAL A 84 3.53 -0.28 3.91
C VAL A 84 2.53 0.40 4.85
N ASP A 85 1.56 1.10 4.30
CA ASP A 85 0.42 1.62 5.04
C ASP A 85 -0.60 0.48 5.30
N ALA A 86 -1.49 0.63 6.30
CA ALA A 86 -2.46 -0.41 6.66
C ALA A 86 -3.48 -0.75 5.54
N ASP A 87 -3.65 0.14 4.59
CA ASP A 87 -4.50 -0.01 3.40
C ASP A 87 -3.70 -0.44 2.14
N GLU A 88 -2.47 -0.91 2.31
CA GLU A 88 -1.57 -1.34 1.23
C GLU A 88 -1.12 -2.79 1.39
N PHE A 89 -1.23 -3.55 0.30
CA PHE A 89 -0.92 -4.97 0.26
C PHE A 89 0.03 -5.28 -0.90
N VAL A 90 1.20 -5.82 -0.57
CA VAL A 90 2.14 -6.34 -1.57
C VAL A 90 1.72 -7.75 -1.92
N VAL A 91 1.36 -7.99 -3.17
CA VAL A 91 0.76 -9.25 -3.63
C VAL A 91 1.53 -9.78 -4.83
N VAL A 92 1.86 -11.05 -4.79
CA VAL A 92 2.41 -11.80 -5.92
C VAL A 92 1.25 -12.26 -6.82
N ASP A 93 1.46 -12.27 -8.14
CA ASP A 93 0.43 -12.78 -9.06
C ASP A 93 0.17 -14.28 -8.77
N PRO A 94 -1.07 -14.67 -8.41
CA PRO A 94 -1.41 -16.05 -8.08
C PRO A 94 -1.13 -17.06 -9.19
N LYS A 95 -0.97 -16.62 -10.45
CA LYS A 95 -0.55 -17.50 -11.56
C LYS A 95 0.79 -18.17 -11.36
N LEU A 96 1.65 -17.64 -10.45
CA LEU A 96 2.95 -18.23 -10.13
C LEU A 96 2.83 -19.43 -9.17
N GLY A 97 1.69 -19.62 -8.50
CA GLY A 97 1.45 -20.71 -7.56
C GLY A 97 2.28 -20.65 -6.27
N ILE A 98 2.85 -19.48 -5.94
CA ILE A 98 3.69 -19.25 -4.75
C ILE A 98 3.18 -18.03 -3.97
N GLY A 99 3.43 -18.02 -2.64
CA GLY A 99 3.13 -16.87 -1.76
C GLY A 99 4.19 -15.76 -1.84
N LEU A 100 3.91 -14.67 -1.12
CA LEU A 100 4.80 -13.50 -1.11
C LEU A 100 6.15 -13.83 -0.46
N ALA A 101 6.15 -14.57 0.66
CA ALA A 101 7.38 -14.95 1.34
C ALA A 101 8.31 -15.77 0.42
N GLU A 102 7.76 -16.79 -0.24
CA GLU A 102 8.52 -17.64 -1.18
C GLU A 102 9.01 -16.85 -2.40
N TYR A 103 8.21 -15.94 -2.92
CA TYR A 103 8.61 -15.05 -4.02
C TYR A 103 9.80 -14.19 -3.65
N LEU A 104 9.78 -13.59 -2.46
CA LEU A 104 10.86 -12.73 -1.97
C LEU A 104 12.14 -13.51 -1.68
N ASP A 105 12.02 -14.71 -1.12
CA ASP A 105 13.17 -15.60 -0.88
C ASP A 105 13.90 -15.97 -2.17
N LYS A 106 13.16 -16.17 -3.27
CA LYS A 106 13.70 -16.48 -4.60
C LYS A 106 14.17 -15.25 -5.39
N THR A 107 13.91 -14.04 -4.90
CA THR A 107 14.22 -12.81 -5.63
C THR A 107 15.48 -12.15 -5.10
N GLU A 108 16.49 -11.98 -5.95
CA GLU A 108 17.66 -11.19 -5.59
C GLU A 108 17.30 -9.71 -5.43
N ILE A 109 17.43 -9.19 -4.22
CA ILE A 109 17.14 -7.79 -3.88
C ILE A 109 18.42 -7.14 -3.36
N LYS A 110 19.04 -6.31 -4.17
CA LYS A 110 20.28 -5.61 -3.80
C LYS A 110 20.03 -4.50 -2.78
N ASP A 111 19.10 -3.60 -3.07
CA ASP A 111 18.76 -2.43 -2.25
C ASP A 111 17.28 -2.44 -1.88
N SER A 112 16.43 -2.30 -2.90
CA SER A 112 14.98 -2.25 -2.74
C SER A 112 14.26 -2.62 -4.03
N ILE A 113 13.05 -3.16 -3.88
CA ILE A 113 12.13 -3.42 -4.99
C ILE A 113 10.75 -2.83 -4.71
N SER A 114 9.99 -2.69 -5.79
CA SER A 114 8.60 -2.22 -5.77
C SER A 114 7.69 -3.23 -6.46
N GLY A 115 6.49 -3.41 -5.95
CA GLY A 115 5.37 -3.89 -6.74
C GLY A 115 4.87 -2.80 -7.70
N LEU A 116 4.24 -3.20 -8.80
CA LEU A 116 3.51 -2.26 -9.64
C LEU A 116 2.28 -1.75 -8.88
N GLY A 117 2.12 -0.43 -8.78
CA GLY A 117 1.02 0.19 -8.04
C GLY A 117 -0.35 -0.03 -8.69
N VAL A 118 -1.27 -0.56 -7.90
CA VAL A 118 -2.65 -0.88 -8.27
C VAL A 118 -3.60 -0.18 -7.31
N ASP A 119 -4.19 0.92 -7.73
CA ASP A 119 -5.13 1.71 -6.94
C ASP A 119 -6.55 1.23 -7.19
N VAL A 120 -7.11 0.46 -6.25
CA VAL A 120 -8.42 -0.18 -6.39
C VAL A 120 -9.54 0.84 -6.23
N GLY A 121 -10.64 0.68 -6.98
CA GLY A 121 -11.79 1.56 -6.90
C GLY A 121 -13.08 0.87 -7.26
N GLN A 122 -14.16 1.18 -6.51
CA GLN A 122 -15.51 0.73 -6.78
C GLN A 122 -16.02 1.21 -8.14
N LYS A 123 -16.49 0.31 -8.96
CA LYS A 123 -17.21 0.67 -10.19
C LYS A 123 -18.68 0.88 -9.87
N ILE A 124 -19.06 2.16 -9.74
CA ILE A 124 -20.44 2.53 -9.38
C ILE A 124 -21.43 2.00 -10.41
N GLY A 125 -22.51 1.37 -9.90
CA GLY A 125 -23.54 0.74 -10.72
C GLY A 125 -23.30 -0.74 -11.03
N GLU A 126 -22.07 -1.26 -10.83
CA GLU A 126 -21.75 -2.68 -11.01
C GLU A 126 -21.37 -3.36 -9.69
N GLU A 127 -20.68 -2.64 -8.79
CA GLU A 127 -20.19 -3.21 -7.54
C GLU A 127 -20.92 -2.60 -6.33
N PRO A 128 -21.50 -3.42 -5.43
CA PRO A 128 -22.18 -2.95 -4.22
C PRO A 128 -21.18 -2.35 -3.21
N ASP A 129 -21.69 -1.81 -2.11
CA ASP A 129 -20.88 -1.40 -0.97
C ASP A 129 -20.10 -2.60 -0.39
N ILE A 130 -18.93 -2.32 0.20
CA ILE A 130 -18.02 -3.35 0.68
C ILE A 130 -18.56 -4.08 1.91
N ASP A 131 -18.50 -5.38 1.92
CA ASP A 131 -18.72 -6.24 3.08
C ASP A 131 -17.36 -6.57 3.73
N ALA A 132 -17.13 -6.09 4.94
CA ALA A 132 -15.88 -6.29 5.67
C ALA A 132 -15.57 -7.75 6.02
N SER A 133 -16.57 -8.64 6.03
CA SER A 133 -16.40 -10.06 6.34
C SER A 133 -15.78 -10.86 5.19
N ARG A 134 -15.85 -10.33 3.98
CA ARG A 134 -15.34 -10.97 2.76
C ARG A 134 -13.98 -10.38 2.37
N THR A 135 -13.26 -11.07 1.50
CA THR A 135 -12.04 -10.54 0.89
C THR A 135 -12.36 -9.31 0.02
N PHE A 136 -11.48 -8.33 0.01
CA PHE A 136 -11.69 -7.09 -0.76
C PHE A 136 -11.69 -7.34 -2.26
N LEU A 137 -10.79 -8.19 -2.74
CA LEU A 137 -10.62 -8.47 -4.17
C LEU A 137 -11.74 -9.36 -4.74
N SER A 138 -12.51 -10.09 -3.90
CA SER A 138 -13.73 -10.77 -4.37
C SER A 138 -14.91 -9.81 -4.61
N GLN A 139 -14.77 -8.54 -4.25
CA GLN A 139 -15.84 -7.54 -4.32
C GLN A 139 -15.43 -6.31 -5.15
N ARG A 140 -14.14 -6.18 -5.50
CA ARG A 140 -13.57 -5.05 -6.25
C ARG A 140 -12.68 -5.57 -7.36
N HIS A 141 -13.18 -5.45 -8.57
CA HIS A 141 -12.54 -6.01 -9.77
C HIS A 141 -11.96 -4.93 -10.70
N TYR A 142 -11.92 -3.68 -10.26
CA TYR A 142 -11.42 -2.58 -11.08
C TYR A 142 -10.37 -1.77 -10.36
N ALA A 143 -9.32 -1.41 -11.09
CA ALA A 143 -8.24 -0.61 -10.54
C ALA A 143 -7.63 0.31 -11.59
N ARG A 144 -6.99 1.36 -11.09
CA ARG A 144 -6.08 2.22 -11.84
C ARG A 144 -4.64 1.75 -11.64
N LEU A 145 -3.88 1.54 -12.71
CA LEU A 145 -2.43 1.37 -12.62
C LEU A 145 -1.80 2.72 -12.27
N SER A 146 -1.26 2.85 -11.08
CA SER A 146 -0.84 4.13 -10.49
C SER A 146 0.65 4.18 -10.19
N THR A 147 1.32 5.19 -10.75
CA THR A 147 2.73 5.48 -10.42
C THR A 147 2.90 5.91 -8.97
N ARG A 148 1.85 6.47 -8.35
CA ARG A 148 1.88 6.91 -6.95
C ARG A 148 2.02 5.74 -6.00
N TYR A 149 1.39 4.61 -6.30
CA TYR A 149 1.43 3.41 -5.49
C TYR A 149 2.51 2.41 -5.94
N THR A 150 3.28 2.73 -6.98
CA THR A 150 4.51 2.01 -7.30
C THR A 150 5.61 2.51 -6.35
N LYS A 151 5.67 1.90 -5.16
CA LYS A 151 6.51 2.33 -4.04
C LYS A 151 7.63 1.31 -3.78
N PRO A 152 8.88 1.74 -3.51
CA PRO A 152 9.95 0.85 -3.07
C PRO A 152 9.74 0.46 -1.60
N SER A 153 8.68 -0.28 -1.34
CA SER A 153 8.25 -0.68 0.01
C SER A 153 9.08 -1.81 0.60
N ILE A 154 9.79 -2.58 -0.23
CA ILE A 154 10.62 -3.72 0.21
C ILE A 154 12.09 -3.32 0.11
N ILE A 155 12.80 -3.39 1.25
CA ILE A 155 14.23 -3.07 1.36
C ILE A 155 14.99 -4.28 1.90
N ALA A 156 16.24 -4.47 1.40
CA ALA A 156 17.13 -5.58 1.78
C ALA A 156 18.33 -5.12 2.65
N ARG A 157 18.35 -3.88 3.06
CA ARG A 157 19.35 -3.30 3.97
C ARG A 157 18.83 -2.01 4.60
N PRO A 158 19.47 -1.48 5.65
CA PRO A 158 19.04 -0.26 6.33
C PRO A 158 19.03 0.94 5.38
N LEU A 159 17.86 1.33 4.88
CA LEU A 159 17.66 2.43 3.97
C LEU A 159 16.60 3.39 4.52
N ARG A 160 16.67 4.66 4.14
CA ARG A 160 15.70 5.67 4.56
C ARG A 160 14.61 5.85 3.50
N TRP A 161 13.36 5.63 3.90
CA TRP A 161 12.22 5.98 3.05
C TRP A 161 11.97 7.49 3.01
N GLY A 162 11.54 7.96 1.85
CA GLY A 162 10.93 9.27 1.71
C GLY A 162 9.44 9.24 2.03
N ARG A 163 8.80 10.40 2.12
CA ARG A 163 7.37 10.55 2.45
C ARG A 163 6.49 9.59 1.66
N GLY A 164 5.53 8.96 2.34
CA GLY A 164 4.59 7.99 1.77
C GLY A 164 5.24 6.74 1.18
N PHE A 165 6.45 6.38 1.59
CA PHE A 165 7.25 5.30 1.00
C PHE A 165 7.53 5.49 -0.51
N HIS A 166 7.27 6.67 -1.09
CA HIS A 166 7.38 6.90 -2.54
C HIS A 166 8.79 6.78 -3.11
N ARG A 167 9.80 6.74 -2.26
CA ARG A 167 11.19 6.52 -2.66
C ARG A 167 12.05 6.04 -1.49
N VAL A 168 13.16 5.41 -1.82
CA VAL A 168 14.29 5.19 -0.91
C VAL A 168 15.32 6.29 -1.19
N LYS A 169 15.73 7.04 -0.16
CA LYS A 169 16.62 8.19 -0.31
C LYS A 169 18.01 7.74 -0.80
N GLY A 170 18.49 8.38 -1.86
CA GLY A 170 19.81 8.11 -2.43
C GLY A 170 19.96 6.82 -3.24
N HIS A 171 18.92 6.00 -3.33
CA HIS A 171 18.97 4.72 -4.01
C HIS A 171 17.87 4.59 -5.06
N ASN A 172 18.21 3.93 -6.17
CA ASN A 172 17.23 3.54 -7.17
C ASN A 172 16.53 2.24 -6.77
N PHE A 173 15.42 1.91 -7.39
CA PHE A 173 14.70 0.66 -7.23
C PHE A 173 14.20 0.17 -8.60
N HIS A 174 13.84 -1.09 -8.69
CA HIS A 174 13.15 -1.62 -9.85
C HIS A 174 11.76 -2.14 -9.49
N ILE A 175 10.89 -2.17 -10.49
CA ILE A 175 9.54 -2.69 -10.35
C ILE A 175 9.60 -4.17 -10.70
N ALA A 176 9.42 -5.03 -9.70
CA ALA A 176 9.52 -6.47 -9.85
C ALA A 176 8.40 -7.01 -10.77
N LYS A 177 8.72 -8.08 -11.48
CA LYS A 177 7.75 -8.74 -12.36
C LYS A 177 6.77 -9.55 -11.53
N ASP A 178 5.49 -9.54 -11.91
CA ASP A 178 4.41 -10.29 -11.25
C ASP A 178 4.25 -9.97 -9.75
N LEU A 179 4.73 -8.80 -9.33
CA LEU A 179 4.57 -8.23 -7.99
C LEU A 179 3.77 -6.94 -8.10
N TYR A 180 2.76 -6.80 -7.25
CA TYR A 180 1.84 -5.67 -7.23
C TYR A 180 1.76 -5.07 -5.84
N LEU A 181 1.52 -3.76 -5.74
CA LEU A 181 1.11 -3.11 -4.50
C LEU A 181 -0.33 -2.63 -4.68
N PHE A 182 -1.26 -3.35 -4.09
CA PHE A 182 -2.67 -2.99 -4.05
C PHE A 182 -2.91 -1.96 -2.96
N HIS A 183 -3.60 -0.87 -3.32
CA HIS A 183 -3.99 0.18 -2.39
C HIS A 183 -5.51 0.28 -2.33
N PHE A 184 -6.06 0.24 -1.11
CA PHE A 184 -7.50 0.23 -0.85
C PHE A 184 -8.00 1.47 -0.11
N GLY A 185 -7.19 2.48 0.10
CA GLY A 185 -7.51 3.62 0.94
C GLY A 185 -8.79 4.38 0.54
N TYR A 186 -9.18 4.34 -0.72
CA TYR A 186 -10.34 5.06 -1.29
C TYR A 186 -11.11 4.21 -2.29
N PHE A 187 -11.24 2.94 -2.02
CA PHE A 187 -11.75 1.92 -2.93
C PHE A 187 -13.28 1.73 -2.85
N ASP A 188 -13.94 2.41 -1.91
CA ASP A 188 -15.37 2.25 -1.62
C ASP A 188 -16.00 3.60 -1.31
N MET A 189 -17.17 3.90 -1.90
CA MET A 189 -17.83 5.20 -1.75
C MET A 189 -18.41 5.40 -0.36
N GLY A 190 -18.94 4.35 0.25
CA GLY A 190 -19.46 4.40 1.64
C GLY A 190 -18.35 4.72 2.63
N ARG A 191 -17.18 4.09 2.46
CA ARG A 191 -15.97 4.36 3.27
C ARG A 191 -15.44 5.76 3.08
N ILE A 192 -15.45 6.27 1.86
CA ILE A 192 -15.06 7.66 1.57
C ILE A 192 -16.01 8.63 2.29
N LYS A 193 -17.32 8.42 2.21
CA LYS A 193 -18.32 9.26 2.90
C LYS A 193 -18.10 9.26 4.41
N ALA A 194 -17.91 8.08 5.02
CA ALA A 194 -17.63 7.97 6.46
C ALA A 194 -16.38 8.76 6.88
N ARG A 195 -15.31 8.71 6.05
CA ARG A 195 -14.09 9.51 6.28
C ARG A 195 -14.31 11.02 6.09
N PHE A 196 -15.24 11.43 5.23
CA PHE A 196 -15.62 12.85 5.08
C PHE A 196 -16.41 13.39 6.29
N ASP A 197 -17.19 12.53 6.92
CA ASP A 197 -18.02 12.90 8.08
C ASP A 197 -17.21 12.95 9.38
N ASP A 198 -16.00 12.41 9.39
CA ASP A 198 -15.07 12.50 10.52
C ASP A 198 -14.61 13.96 10.74
N HIS A 199 -15.10 14.56 11.83
CA HIS A 199 -14.86 15.96 12.17
C HIS A 199 -13.38 16.27 12.44
N SER A 200 -12.64 15.33 13.03
CA SER A 200 -11.22 15.48 13.36
C SER A 200 -10.35 15.54 12.10
N ARG A 201 -10.68 14.73 11.11
CA ARG A 201 -10.01 14.74 9.79
C ARG A 201 -10.32 16.01 9.00
N ARG A 202 -11.55 16.54 9.10
CA ARG A 202 -11.92 17.84 8.45
C ARG A 202 -11.11 19.00 9.01
N GLN A 203 -10.95 19.08 10.31
CA GLN A 203 -10.15 20.13 10.97
C GLN A 203 -8.67 20.05 10.61
N ALA A 204 -8.12 18.85 10.37
CA ALA A 204 -6.73 18.65 9.93
C ALA A 204 -6.48 18.96 8.44
N GLY A 205 -7.46 19.52 7.70
CA GLY A 205 -7.29 19.95 6.30
C GLY A 205 -7.36 18.83 5.26
N TRP A 206 -7.86 17.66 5.62
CA TRP A 206 -7.94 16.48 4.72
C TRP A 206 -8.97 16.60 3.59
N THR A 207 -9.91 17.57 3.64
CA THR A 207 -11.01 17.70 2.66
C THR A 207 -10.54 17.81 1.22
N LYS A 208 -9.45 18.55 0.96
CA LYS A 208 -8.85 18.67 -0.37
C LYS A 208 -8.20 17.36 -0.85
N HIS A 209 -7.61 16.62 0.08
CA HIS A 209 -7.03 15.30 -0.19
C HIS A 209 -8.10 14.27 -0.52
N LEU A 210 -9.21 14.26 0.19
CA LEU A 210 -10.33 13.34 -0.01
C LEU A 210 -10.97 13.52 -1.41
N LYS A 211 -11.27 14.77 -1.82
CA LYS A 211 -11.76 15.05 -3.17
C LYS A 211 -10.86 14.54 -4.28
N ARG A 212 -9.54 14.64 -4.08
CA ARG A 212 -8.55 14.20 -5.07
C ARG A 212 -8.45 12.68 -5.15
N ARG A 213 -8.83 11.97 -4.09
CA ARG A 213 -8.67 10.52 -3.96
C ARG A 213 -9.91 9.72 -4.38
N SER A 214 -11.12 10.33 -4.38
CA SER A 214 -12.31 9.76 -5.03
C SER A 214 -12.18 9.71 -6.58
N GLU A 215 -11.08 10.25 -7.11
CA GLU A 215 -10.82 10.26 -8.55
C GLU A 215 -10.69 8.84 -9.13
N THR A 216 -10.12 7.88 -8.39
CA THR A 216 -10.00 6.49 -8.87
C THR A 216 -11.37 5.86 -9.08
N ILE A 217 -12.33 6.03 -8.14
CA ILE A 217 -13.72 5.56 -8.32
C ILE A 217 -14.34 6.16 -9.58
N ARG A 218 -14.22 7.48 -9.78
CA ARG A 218 -14.71 8.15 -10.99
C ARG A 218 -14.08 7.56 -12.27
N MET A 219 -12.77 7.31 -12.25
CA MET A 219 -12.05 6.77 -13.40
C MET A 219 -12.47 5.34 -13.72
N VAL A 220 -12.54 4.45 -12.73
CA VAL A 220 -12.95 3.06 -12.97
C VAL A 220 -14.40 2.96 -13.43
N THR A 221 -15.26 3.91 -13.02
CA THR A 221 -16.65 3.98 -13.47
C THR A 221 -16.81 4.48 -14.91
N THR A 222 -15.99 5.45 -15.33
CA THR A 222 -16.23 6.19 -16.59
C THR A 222 -15.26 5.87 -17.72
N ARG A 223 -14.10 5.29 -17.44
CA ARG A 223 -13.06 5.07 -18.43
C ARG A 223 -13.11 3.66 -19.01
N LYS A 224 -12.52 3.51 -20.21
CA LYS A 224 -12.37 2.19 -20.86
C LYS A 224 -11.51 1.28 -20.02
N VAL A 225 -12.05 0.12 -19.66
CA VAL A 225 -11.35 -0.94 -18.94
C VAL A 225 -10.45 -1.72 -19.92
N ARG A 226 -9.27 -2.05 -19.45
CA ARG A 226 -8.23 -2.76 -20.21
C ARG A 226 -7.97 -4.14 -19.60
N GLU A 227 -7.37 -5.01 -20.37
CA GLU A 227 -6.96 -6.34 -19.96
C GLU A 227 -5.72 -6.26 -19.05
N TRP A 228 -5.69 -7.07 -17.98
CA TRP A 228 -4.70 -7.03 -16.90
C TRP A 228 -3.27 -7.35 -17.37
N ASP A 229 -3.05 -8.56 -17.89
CA ASP A 229 -1.70 -9.07 -18.12
C ASP A 229 -0.90 -8.22 -19.13
N LYS A 230 -1.59 -7.79 -20.18
CA LYS A 230 -1.02 -6.89 -21.19
C LYS A 230 -0.67 -5.52 -20.60
N TRP A 231 -1.62 -4.90 -19.89
CA TRP A 231 -1.47 -3.50 -19.48
C TRP A 231 -0.64 -3.34 -18.23
N THR A 232 -0.59 -4.30 -17.32
CA THR A 232 0.38 -4.34 -16.22
C THR A 232 1.81 -4.48 -16.74
N THR A 233 2.03 -5.32 -17.76
CA THR A 233 3.34 -5.43 -18.42
C THR A 233 3.77 -4.12 -19.06
N ILE A 234 2.86 -3.45 -19.81
CA ILE A 234 3.13 -2.13 -20.43
C ILE A 234 3.42 -1.10 -19.36
N ALA A 235 2.58 -1.00 -18.31
CA ALA A 235 2.74 -0.02 -17.25
C ALA A 235 4.07 -0.21 -16.50
N ARG A 236 4.43 -1.45 -16.15
CA ARG A 236 5.71 -1.78 -15.51
C ARG A 236 6.90 -1.31 -16.35
N ARG A 237 6.90 -1.63 -17.65
CA ARG A 237 7.96 -1.21 -18.59
C ARG A 237 8.03 0.30 -18.71
N THR A 238 6.90 0.95 -18.92
CA THR A 238 6.82 2.42 -19.05
C THR A 238 7.30 3.11 -17.78
N GLN A 239 6.84 2.68 -16.61
CA GLN A 239 7.26 3.25 -15.33
C GLN A 239 8.74 2.98 -15.01
N THR A 240 9.33 1.93 -15.57
CA THR A 240 10.77 1.67 -15.45
C THR A 240 11.60 2.61 -16.33
N LEU A 241 11.16 2.83 -17.57
CA LEU A 241 11.91 3.59 -18.58
C LEU A 241 11.72 5.11 -18.43
N VAL A 242 10.50 5.55 -18.12
CA VAL A 242 10.15 6.97 -18.05
C VAL A 242 10.27 7.47 -16.61
N ARG A 243 11.50 7.80 -16.21
CA ARG A 243 11.78 8.40 -14.91
C ARG A 243 12.39 9.78 -15.11
N PRO A 244 11.98 10.79 -14.31
CA PRO A 244 12.59 12.12 -14.43
C PRO A 244 14.07 12.06 -13.99
N PRO A 245 15.00 12.71 -14.71
CA PRO A 245 16.44 12.68 -14.39
C PRO A 245 16.76 13.13 -12.97
N TYR A 246 15.98 14.06 -12.42
CA TYR A 246 16.14 14.59 -11.06
C TYR A 246 15.53 13.69 -9.96
N ALA A 247 14.91 12.58 -10.32
CA ALA A 247 14.21 11.71 -9.40
C ALA A 247 14.28 10.22 -9.81
N TRP A 248 15.49 9.74 -10.10
CA TRP A 248 15.77 8.33 -10.41
C TRP A 248 15.10 7.34 -9.46
N ASN A 249 15.07 7.71 -8.18
CA ASN A 249 14.54 6.91 -7.10
C ASN A 249 13.03 7.10 -6.91
N LYS A 250 12.34 7.65 -7.88
CA LYS A 250 10.87 7.74 -7.94
C LYS A 250 10.37 7.06 -9.21
N PRO A 251 9.16 6.47 -9.18
CA PRO A 251 8.48 6.08 -10.41
C PRO A 251 8.18 7.32 -11.26
N SER A 252 7.73 7.09 -12.49
CA SER A 252 7.31 8.19 -13.38
C SER A 252 6.38 9.17 -12.67
N MET A 253 6.62 10.47 -12.86
CA MET A 253 5.74 11.53 -12.35
C MET A 253 4.42 11.63 -13.10
N PHE A 254 4.31 11.00 -14.26
CA PHE A 254 3.10 11.00 -15.07
C PHE A 254 2.10 9.98 -14.53
N GLU A 255 1.01 10.49 -13.98
CA GLU A 255 -0.10 9.65 -13.54
C GLU A 255 -0.74 8.94 -14.75
N SER A 256 -0.70 7.63 -14.71
CA SER A 256 -1.39 6.80 -15.68
C SER A 256 -2.91 6.91 -15.52
N VAL A 257 -3.64 6.96 -16.63
CA VAL A 257 -5.11 6.82 -16.68
C VAL A 257 -5.53 5.44 -17.19
N ILE A 258 -4.68 4.44 -17.00
CA ILE A 258 -4.95 3.06 -17.41
C ILE A 258 -5.80 2.39 -16.34
N ILE A 259 -7.03 2.05 -16.71
CA ILE A 259 -7.95 1.27 -15.87
C ILE A 259 -7.90 -0.17 -16.35
N VAL A 260 -7.77 -1.10 -15.41
CA VAL A 260 -7.71 -2.54 -15.67
C VAL A 260 -8.81 -3.28 -14.90
N ARG A 261 -9.23 -4.43 -15.44
CA ARG A 261 -10.01 -5.40 -14.68
C ARG A 261 -9.04 -6.35 -13.98
N ILE A 262 -9.16 -6.42 -12.65
CA ILE A 262 -8.43 -7.37 -11.82
C ILE A 262 -8.97 -8.76 -12.10
N PRO A 263 -8.13 -9.76 -12.41
CA PRO A 263 -8.58 -11.14 -12.65
C PRO A 263 -9.07 -11.83 -11.39
N GLU A 264 -10.03 -12.74 -11.54
CA GLU A 264 -10.63 -13.54 -10.47
C GLU A 264 -9.61 -14.38 -9.68
N ARG A 265 -8.42 -14.66 -10.26
CA ARG A 265 -7.34 -15.36 -9.55
C ARG A 265 -6.84 -14.61 -8.31
N PHE A 266 -7.17 -13.32 -8.16
CA PHE A 266 -6.83 -12.52 -6.98
C PHE A 266 -7.91 -12.53 -5.89
N ASP A 267 -9.12 -13.03 -6.15
CA ASP A 267 -10.32 -12.88 -5.29
C ASP A 267 -10.10 -13.33 -3.84
N ASN A 268 -9.28 -14.34 -3.60
CA ASN A 268 -9.07 -14.93 -2.28
C ASN A 268 -7.82 -14.40 -1.56
N ILE A 269 -7.18 -13.37 -2.06
CA ILE A 269 -5.88 -12.90 -1.53
C ILE A 269 -6.04 -11.97 -0.34
N VAL A 270 -6.83 -10.91 -0.49
CA VAL A 270 -7.03 -9.86 0.53
C VAL A 270 -8.50 -9.65 0.81
#